data_2c5e9c4bc754ea9f87e0e548388a7f27
#
_entry.id   2c5e9c4bc754ea9f87e0e548388a7f27
#
_cell.length_a   1.000
_cell.length_b   1.000
_cell.length_c   1.000
_cell.angle_alpha   90.00
_cell.angle_beta   90.00
_cell.angle_gamma   90.00
#
_symmetry.space_group_name_H-M   'P 1'
#
loop_
_entity.id
_entity.type
_entity.pdbx_description
1 polymer ?
#
loop_
_entity_poly.entity_id
_entity_poly.type
_entity_poly.pdbx_seq_one_letter_code
_entity_poly.pdbx_strand_id
1 'polypeptide(L)'
;MKAWPAPDRPLPVAVFGFDLAEASQIRRIRSLIALGCEVTSFCQRRAGSPDFTPEWVNVDLGEVRHNDMKGRALRMAGSVRRALAERDRLAQARIIIARNLDLALIAQAARHLAAIRTGGRPAPLVYECLDIHGMMTRPDMPGRIMRRAERHILRQSALLVVSSPGFVENYFGPVQNHRGPTALVENKLWLGLDPAAAPPRPAGGPRPDRPLTIGLIGSIRCQKSVDLLLAVADRLGPALQLRFSGQLHDHAVSGFHQAVAARDNVEWTGPYAYPQDLARIYAGCDLVWAQDLWQAGTNSDWLLPNRIYEAGWCGCPPVAVADTQTGRRIVAEGLGFVIERADPDLLADFLTQLPGPRLHGARQRLLARPASDFVLSPGDLRPMLAPVMGFDDAGFDGAATKV
;
A
#
# COMPACT_ATOMS: atom_id res chain seq x y z
N MET A 1 -18.66 -20.03 -1.45
CA MET A 1 -17.40 -19.73 -2.18
C MET A 1 -16.91 -21.02 -2.83
N LYS A 2 -16.89 -21.11 -4.17
CA LYS A 2 -16.25 -22.24 -4.84
C LYS A 2 -14.75 -22.16 -4.55
N ALA A 3 -14.18 -23.23 -4.01
CA ALA A 3 -12.75 -23.35 -3.80
C ALA A 3 -12.03 -23.09 -5.13
N TRP A 4 -10.88 -22.40 -5.06
CA TRP A 4 -9.95 -22.28 -6.19
C TRP A 4 -9.55 -23.70 -6.60
N PRO A 5 -9.76 -24.13 -7.86
CA PRO A 5 -9.19 -25.38 -8.29
C PRO A 5 -7.68 -25.21 -8.19
N ALA A 6 -7.02 -25.96 -7.29
CA ALA A 6 -5.58 -26.06 -7.33
C ALA A 6 -5.23 -26.51 -8.75
N PRO A 7 -4.47 -25.71 -9.52
CA PRO A 7 -4.04 -26.17 -10.85
C PRO A 7 -3.18 -27.41 -10.64
N ASP A 8 -3.29 -28.40 -11.52
CA ASP A 8 -2.47 -29.63 -11.50
C ASP A 8 -0.97 -29.31 -11.50
N ARG A 9 -0.60 -28.09 -11.86
CA ARG A 9 0.76 -27.54 -11.77
C ARG A 9 0.70 -26.07 -11.27
N PRO A 10 1.66 -25.65 -10.41
CA PRO A 10 1.78 -24.26 -10.00
C PRO A 10 1.88 -23.31 -11.20
N LEU A 11 1.19 -22.17 -11.13
CA LEU A 11 1.25 -21.14 -12.17
C LEU A 11 2.54 -20.34 -12.06
N PRO A 12 3.47 -20.39 -13.05
CA PRO A 12 4.70 -19.62 -13.01
C PRO A 12 4.42 -18.11 -13.16
N VAL A 13 4.83 -17.31 -12.18
CA VAL A 13 4.62 -15.85 -12.11
C VAL A 13 5.96 -15.15 -11.90
N ALA A 14 6.29 -14.18 -12.74
CA ALA A 14 7.43 -13.29 -12.51
C ALA A 14 6.94 -11.97 -11.90
N VAL A 15 7.53 -11.55 -10.77
CA VAL A 15 7.17 -10.32 -10.06
C VAL A 15 8.34 -9.36 -10.02
N PHE A 16 8.22 -8.20 -10.67
CA PHE A 16 9.21 -7.14 -10.63
C PHE A 16 8.87 -6.16 -9.50
N GLY A 17 9.76 -6.05 -8.50
CA GLY A 17 9.58 -5.29 -7.28
C GLY A 17 10.70 -4.29 -6.99
N PHE A 18 10.34 -3.19 -6.33
CA PHE A 18 11.27 -2.09 -6.05
C PHE A 18 12.24 -2.40 -4.90
N ASP A 19 11.78 -3.06 -3.84
CA ASP A 19 12.61 -3.39 -2.69
C ASP A 19 12.21 -4.78 -2.16
N LEU A 20 13.18 -5.69 -2.16
CA LEU A 20 12.95 -7.06 -1.71
C LEU A 20 12.50 -7.13 -0.24
N ALA A 21 12.99 -6.21 0.60
CA ALA A 21 12.68 -6.15 2.03
C ALA A 21 11.40 -5.35 2.35
N GLU A 22 10.75 -4.75 1.35
CA GLU A 22 9.54 -3.96 1.59
C GLU A 22 8.35 -4.85 1.98
N ALA A 23 7.69 -4.51 3.10
CA ALA A 23 6.58 -5.30 3.64
C ALA A 23 5.43 -5.50 2.63
N SER A 24 5.10 -4.50 1.79
CA SER A 24 4.06 -4.63 0.78
C SER A 24 4.47 -5.57 -0.35
N GLN A 25 5.77 -5.63 -0.69
CA GLN A 25 6.33 -6.54 -1.68
C GLN A 25 6.29 -7.99 -1.17
N ILE A 26 6.78 -8.21 0.04
CA ILE A 26 6.77 -9.53 0.70
C ILE A 26 5.33 -10.05 0.79
N ARG A 27 4.42 -9.23 1.26
CA ARG A 27 2.98 -9.55 1.37
C ARG A 27 2.38 -9.97 0.03
N ARG A 28 2.66 -9.23 -1.05
CA ARG A 28 2.14 -9.54 -2.38
C ARG A 28 2.68 -10.89 -2.89
N ILE A 29 3.97 -11.15 -2.73
CA ILE A 29 4.58 -12.40 -3.19
C ILE A 29 4.04 -13.58 -2.38
N ARG A 30 4.01 -13.48 -1.04
CA ARG A 30 3.46 -14.53 -0.19
C ARG A 30 2.01 -14.85 -0.50
N SER A 31 1.21 -13.82 -0.78
CA SER A 31 -0.19 -14.04 -1.14
C SER A 31 -0.38 -14.70 -2.51
N LEU A 32 0.51 -14.45 -3.48
CA LEU A 32 0.52 -15.18 -4.76
C LEU A 32 0.96 -16.64 -4.60
N ILE A 33 1.99 -16.90 -3.79
CA ILE A 33 2.43 -18.26 -3.46
C ILE A 33 1.29 -19.04 -2.79
N ALA A 34 0.58 -18.38 -1.88
CA ALA A 34 -0.56 -18.97 -1.21
C ALA A 34 -1.76 -19.27 -2.14
N LEU A 35 -1.84 -18.59 -3.28
CA LEU A 35 -2.76 -18.89 -4.38
C LEU A 35 -2.34 -20.10 -5.24
N GLY A 36 -1.18 -20.73 -4.95
CA GLY A 36 -0.63 -21.82 -5.77
C GLY A 36 0.21 -21.34 -6.94
N CYS A 37 0.69 -20.09 -6.92
CA CYS A 37 1.64 -19.59 -7.91
C CYS A 37 3.06 -20.02 -7.56
N GLU A 38 3.85 -20.38 -8.58
CA GLU A 38 5.29 -20.50 -8.50
C GLU A 38 5.91 -19.15 -8.82
N VAL A 39 6.35 -18.41 -7.77
CA VAL A 39 6.81 -17.04 -7.93
C VAL A 39 8.33 -16.97 -8.05
N THR A 40 8.80 -16.33 -9.13
CA THR A 40 10.17 -15.81 -9.23
C THR A 40 10.10 -14.28 -9.12
N SER A 41 10.73 -13.72 -8.10
CA SER A 41 10.82 -12.27 -7.99
C SER A 41 12.08 -11.72 -8.67
N PHE A 42 11.96 -10.55 -9.26
CA PHE A 42 13.00 -9.75 -9.85
C PHE A 42 13.01 -8.41 -9.09
N CYS A 43 13.72 -8.38 -7.96
CA CYS A 43 13.66 -7.24 -7.06
C CYS A 43 14.96 -6.46 -7.02
N GLN A 44 14.82 -5.14 -6.91
CA GLN A 44 15.92 -4.26 -6.54
C GLN A 44 16.14 -4.34 -5.03
N ARG A 45 17.25 -3.80 -4.56
CA ARG A 45 17.54 -3.57 -3.15
C ARG A 45 17.69 -2.07 -2.91
N ARG A 46 17.01 -1.57 -1.91
CA ARG A 46 17.17 -0.18 -1.52
C ARG A 46 18.34 -0.03 -0.57
N ALA A 47 19.20 0.98 -0.79
CA ALA A 47 20.27 1.30 0.14
C ALA A 47 19.69 1.59 1.54
N GLY A 48 20.18 0.88 2.56
CA GLY A 48 19.73 1.01 3.96
C GLY A 48 18.49 0.18 4.32
N SER A 49 17.92 -0.60 3.38
CA SER A 49 16.90 -1.60 3.76
C SER A 49 17.52 -2.72 4.59
N PRO A 50 16.76 -3.31 5.53
CA PRO A 50 17.24 -4.44 6.31
C PRO A 50 17.55 -5.64 5.41
N ASP A 51 18.49 -6.48 5.85
CA ASP A 51 18.76 -7.74 5.19
C ASP A 51 17.54 -8.65 5.27
N PHE A 52 17.11 -9.15 4.11
CA PHE A 52 15.99 -10.07 4.00
C PHE A 52 16.35 -11.21 3.03
N THR A 53 16.25 -12.43 3.50
CA THR A 53 16.40 -13.65 2.69
C THR A 53 15.02 -14.22 2.40
N PRO A 54 14.53 -14.17 1.15
CA PRO A 54 13.21 -14.68 0.80
C PRO A 54 13.20 -16.23 0.80
N GLU A 55 12.06 -16.80 1.13
CA GLU A 55 11.77 -18.24 1.00
C GLU A 55 11.41 -18.67 -0.43
N TRP A 56 11.41 -17.76 -1.39
CA TRP A 56 11.16 -17.99 -2.83
C TRP A 56 12.39 -17.61 -3.67
N VAL A 57 12.39 -17.96 -4.95
CA VAL A 57 13.47 -17.58 -5.87
C VAL A 57 13.45 -16.08 -6.13
N ASN A 58 14.57 -15.39 -5.83
CA ASN A 58 14.74 -13.98 -6.15
C ASN A 58 15.95 -13.74 -7.05
N VAL A 59 15.75 -12.93 -8.08
CA VAL A 59 16.80 -12.40 -8.97
C VAL A 59 17.09 -10.95 -8.56
N ASP A 60 18.31 -10.70 -8.10
CA ASP A 60 18.75 -9.35 -7.67
C ASP A 60 18.95 -8.44 -8.89
N LEU A 61 18.11 -7.42 -9.01
CA LEU A 61 18.22 -6.41 -10.07
C LEU A 61 19.22 -5.28 -9.74
N GLY A 62 19.83 -5.29 -8.56
CA GLY A 62 20.82 -4.35 -8.09
C GLY A 62 20.29 -3.32 -7.10
N GLU A 63 21.22 -2.50 -6.58
CA GLU A 63 20.92 -1.49 -5.58
C GLU A 63 20.37 -0.21 -6.20
N VAL A 64 19.38 0.39 -5.52
CA VAL A 64 18.79 1.68 -5.87
C VAL A 64 19.01 2.67 -4.73
N ARG A 65 19.51 3.87 -5.08
CA ARG A 65 19.66 5.00 -4.16
C ARG A 65 18.59 6.05 -4.41
N HIS A 66 18.11 6.68 -3.35
CA HIS A 66 17.17 7.79 -3.47
C HIS A 66 17.80 8.97 -4.26
N ASN A 67 16.98 9.62 -5.09
CA ASN A 67 17.27 10.89 -5.78
C ASN A 67 18.41 10.92 -6.81
N ASP A 68 19.00 9.79 -7.21
CA ASP A 68 19.99 9.78 -8.27
C ASP A 68 19.35 9.67 -9.67
N MET A 69 18.93 10.81 -10.22
CA MET A 69 18.33 10.88 -11.55
C MET A 69 19.34 10.66 -12.69
N LYS A 70 20.60 11.08 -12.51
CA LYS A 70 21.61 11.04 -13.59
C LYS A 70 22.03 9.62 -13.98
N GLY A 71 22.10 8.70 -13.01
CA GLY A 71 22.43 7.29 -13.26
C GLY A 71 21.24 6.37 -13.55
N ARG A 72 20.00 6.89 -13.55
CA ARG A 72 18.77 6.07 -13.63
C ARG A 72 18.70 5.18 -14.87
N ALA A 73 19.01 5.74 -16.06
CA ALA A 73 18.97 4.98 -17.32
C ALA A 73 19.99 3.84 -17.34
N LEU A 74 21.23 4.08 -16.87
CA LEU A 74 22.27 3.05 -16.79
C LEU A 74 21.90 1.94 -15.81
N ARG A 75 21.33 2.30 -14.65
CA ARG A 75 20.84 1.30 -13.68
C ARG A 75 19.71 0.46 -14.25
N MET A 76 18.75 1.09 -14.96
CA MET A 76 17.69 0.36 -15.63
C MET A 76 18.24 -0.62 -16.67
N ALA A 77 19.21 -0.21 -17.49
CA ALA A 77 19.88 -1.11 -18.44
C ALA A 77 20.61 -2.26 -17.72
N GLY A 78 21.26 -1.97 -16.59
CA GLY A 78 21.88 -2.98 -15.72
C GLY A 78 20.84 -3.96 -15.15
N SER A 79 19.70 -3.48 -14.70
CA SER A 79 18.59 -4.32 -14.21
C SER A 79 18.01 -5.19 -15.32
N VAL A 80 17.84 -4.67 -16.54
CA VAL A 80 17.41 -5.45 -17.71
C VAL A 80 18.42 -6.56 -18.02
N ARG A 81 19.72 -6.24 -17.99
CA ARG A 81 20.77 -7.25 -18.22
C ARG A 81 20.73 -8.37 -17.18
N ARG A 82 20.56 -8.04 -15.90
CA ARG A 82 20.44 -9.02 -14.81
C ARG A 82 19.18 -9.89 -14.96
N ALA A 83 18.05 -9.28 -15.30
CA ALA A 83 16.83 -10.02 -15.58
C ALA A 83 17.01 -10.99 -16.77
N LEU A 84 17.75 -10.58 -17.81
CA LEU A 84 18.05 -11.43 -18.97
C LEU A 84 19.05 -12.55 -18.70
N ALA A 85 19.83 -12.50 -17.63
CA ALA A 85 20.65 -13.65 -17.20
C ALA A 85 19.74 -14.84 -16.82
N GLU A 86 18.53 -14.56 -16.35
CA GLU A 86 17.49 -15.54 -16.01
C GLU A 86 16.37 -15.61 -17.08
N ARG A 87 16.72 -15.43 -18.36
CA ARG A 87 15.78 -15.41 -19.48
C ARG A 87 14.86 -16.63 -19.57
N ASP A 88 15.37 -17.80 -19.17
CA ASP A 88 14.60 -19.04 -19.23
C ASP A 88 13.45 -19.03 -18.22
N ARG A 89 13.67 -18.47 -17.01
CA ARG A 89 12.62 -18.24 -16.02
C ARG A 89 11.59 -17.21 -16.51
N LEU A 90 12.06 -16.13 -17.18
CA LEU A 90 11.17 -15.14 -17.78
C LEU A 90 10.33 -15.73 -18.92
N ALA A 91 10.91 -16.62 -19.72
CA ALA A 91 10.23 -17.29 -20.82
C ALA A 91 9.20 -18.33 -20.33
N GLN A 92 9.44 -18.95 -19.17
CA GLN A 92 8.51 -19.89 -18.54
C GLN A 92 7.36 -19.17 -17.81
N ALA A 93 7.52 -17.89 -17.43
CA ALA A 93 6.47 -17.13 -16.77
C ALA A 93 5.22 -17.03 -17.64
N ARG A 94 4.09 -17.40 -17.07
CA ARG A 94 2.77 -17.27 -17.73
C ARG A 94 2.22 -15.85 -17.61
N ILE A 95 2.68 -15.10 -16.61
CA ILE A 95 2.29 -13.71 -16.35
C ILE A 95 3.45 -12.97 -15.68
N ILE A 96 3.59 -11.69 -16.02
CA ILE A 96 4.58 -10.80 -15.41
C ILE A 96 3.84 -9.67 -14.71
N ILE A 97 4.08 -9.50 -13.43
CA ILE A 97 3.54 -8.43 -12.60
C ILE A 97 4.67 -7.44 -12.32
N ALA A 98 4.49 -6.18 -12.69
CA ALA A 98 5.50 -5.15 -12.46
C ALA A 98 4.91 -3.98 -11.66
N ARG A 99 5.57 -3.65 -10.54
CA ARG A 99 5.13 -2.62 -9.61
C ARG A 99 5.81 -1.30 -9.94
N ASN A 100 5.03 -0.27 -10.18
CA ASN A 100 5.47 1.07 -10.58
C ASN A 100 6.14 1.15 -11.97
N LEU A 101 6.26 2.36 -12.50
CA LEU A 101 6.68 2.60 -13.87
C LEU A 101 8.09 2.09 -14.21
N ASP A 102 9.06 2.30 -13.33
CA ASP A 102 10.45 1.92 -13.61
C ASP A 102 10.60 0.40 -13.82
N LEU A 103 9.97 -0.36 -12.93
CA LEU A 103 9.99 -1.81 -13.00
C LEU A 103 9.14 -2.34 -14.16
N ALA A 104 8.06 -1.63 -14.53
CA ALA A 104 7.28 -1.96 -15.70
C ALA A 104 8.09 -1.75 -17.00
N LEU A 105 8.91 -0.70 -17.08
CA LEU A 105 9.82 -0.47 -18.20
C LEU A 105 10.91 -1.56 -18.27
N ILE A 106 11.50 -1.93 -17.13
CA ILE A 106 12.49 -3.02 -17.06
C ILE A 106 11.85 -4.35 -17.45
N ALA A 107 10.69 -4.69 -16.90
CA ALA A 107 9.96 -5.90 -17.20
C ALA A 107 9.56 -5.98 -18.68
N GLN A 108 9.08 -4.86 -19.24
CA GLN A 108 8.72 -4.74 -20.66
C GLN A 108 9.91 -5.05 -21.58
N ALA A 109 11.08 -4.44 -21.33
CA ALA A 109 12.28 -4.70 -22.09
C ALA A 109 12.76 -6.15 -21.92
N ALA A 110 12.83 -6.64 -20.69
CA ALA A 110 13.32 -7.98 -20.37
C ALA A 110 12.44 -9.09 -20.99
N ARG A 111 11.10 -8.98 -20.90
CA ARG A 111 10.19 -10.00 -21.45
C ARG A 111 10.27 -10.11 -22.98
N HIS A 112 10.39 -8.99 -23.69
CA HIS A 112 10.53 -9.02 -25.15
C HIS A 112 11.87 -9.59 -25.60
N LEU A 113 12.96 -9.17 -24.95
CA LEU A 113 14.28 -9.68 -25.28
C LEU A 113 14.43 -11.18 -24.91
N ALA A 114 13.81 -11.63 -23.80
CA ALA A 114 13.77 -13.05 -23.46
C ALA A 114 12.99 -13.85 -24.51
N ALA A 115 11.80 -13.36 -24.92
CA ALA A 115 10.99 -14.02 -25.93
C ALA A 115 11.72 -14.14 -27.27
N ILE A 116 12.41 -13.08 -27.73
CA ILE A 116 13.22 -13.12 -28.97
C ILE A 116 14.33 -14.19 -28.88
N ARG A 117 15.00 -14.28 -27.71
CA ARG A 117 16.12 -15.23 -27.51
C ARG A 117 15.68 -16.66 -27.36
N THR A 118 14.47 -16.90 -26.88
CA THR A 118 13.91 -18.24 -26.68
C THR A 118 12.98 -18.70 -27.81
N GLY A 119 12.70 -17.82 -28.79
CA GLY A 119 11.77 -18.10 -29.89
C GLY A 119 10.31 -18.15 -29.48
N GLY A 120 9.97 -17.62 -28.28
CA GLY A 120 8.63 -17.63 -27.72
C GLY A 120 7.85 -16.33 -27.92
N ARG A 121 6.68 -16.24 -27.28
CA ARG A 121 5.92 -15.01 -27.15
C ARG A 121 6.12 -14.40 -25.76
N PRO A 122 6.19 -13.05 -25.62
CA PRO A 122 6.31 -12.41 -24.33
C PRO A 122 5.04 -12.65 -23.51
N ALA A 123 5.21 -13.06 -22.26
CA ALA A 123 4.09 -13.24 -21.32
C ALA A 123 3.31 -11.92 -21.11
N PRO A 124 2.00 -11.95 -20.86
CA PRO A 124 1.21 -10.76 -20.56
C PRO A 124 1.79 -9.99 -19.37
N LEU A 125 1.80 -8.67 -19.49
CA LEU A 125 2.26 -7.75 -18.45
C LEU A 125 1.06 -7.21 -17.67
N VAL A 126 1.10 -7.33 -16.36
CA VAL A 126 0.24 -6.64 -15.39
C VAL A 126 1.02 -5.47 -14.81
N TYR A 127 0.52 -4.26 -15.00
CA TYR A 127 1.07 -3.07 -14.39
C TYR A 127 0.37 -2.79 -13.06
N GLU A 128 1.07 -2.98 -11.93
CA GLU A 128 0.55 -2.71 -10.59
C GLU A 128 1.01 -1.34 -10.11
N CYS A 129 0.04 -0.43 -9.88
CA CYS A 129 0.29 0.91 -9.36
C CYS A 129 -0.22 1.04 -7.93
N LEU A 130 0.70 1.23 -6.99
CA LEU A 130 0.38 1.42 -5.57
C LEU A 130 0.37 2.89 -5.16
N ASP A 131 1.12 3.74 -5.87
CA ASP A 131 1.26 5.17 -5.62
C ASP A 131 1.48 5.92 -6.93
N ILE A 132 0.89 7.09 -7.07
CA ILE A 132 1.19 8.02 -8.16
C ILE A 132 2.38 8.89 -7.74
N HIS A 133 3.53 8.63 -8.35
CA HIS A 133 4.76 9.37 -8.03
C HIS A 133 4.59 10.87 -8.33
N GLY A 134 5.05 11.76 -7.42
CA GLY A 134 4.86 13.20 -7.53
C GLY A 134 5.34 13.85 -8.85
N MET A 135 6.32 13.25 -9.53
CA MET A 135 6.71 13.69 -10.88
C MET A 135 5.61 13.48 -11.93
N MET A 136 4.73 12.51 -11.73
CA MET A 136 3.62 12.23 -12.66
C MET A 136 2.54 13.32 -12.62
N THR A 137 2.43 14.05 -11.52
CA THR A 137 1.44 15.12 -11.35
C THR A 137 1.97 16.50 -11.74
N ARG A 138 3.28 16.63 -12.03
CA ARG A 138 3.91 17.89 -12.43
C ARG A 138 3.54 18.29 -13.85
N PRO A 139 3.28 19.59 -14.13
CA PRO A 139 2.95 20.07 -15.47
C PRO A 139 4.18 20.24 -16.37
N ASP A 140 5.39 20.18 -15.83
CA ASP A 140 6.67 20.44 -16.51
C ASP A 140 7.08 19.33 -17.51
N MET A 141 8.18 19.56 -18.26
CA MET A 141 8.68 18.60 -19.26
C MET A 141 9.03 17.24 -18.65
N PRO A 142 9.76 17.13 -17.52
CA PRO A 142 10.00 15.83 -16.89
C PRO A 142 8.70 15.08 -16.58
N GLY A 143 7.68 15.74 -16.01
CA GLY A 143 6.39 15.14 -15.75
C GLY A 143 5.70 14.66 -17.03
N ARG A 144 5.75 15.44 -18.12
CA ARG A 144 5.19 15.04 -19.43
C ARG A 144 5.89 13.81 -20.02
N ILE A 145 7.22 13.74 -19.91
CA ILE A 145 8.01 12.59 -20.38
C ILE A 145 7.63 11.33 -19.58
N MET A 146 7.56 11.43 -18.25
CA MET A 146 7.16 10.32 -17.38
C MET A 146 5.75 9.81 -17.72
N ARG A 147 4.77 10.71 -17.84
CA ARG A 147 3.39 10.33 -18.23
C ARG A 147 3.34 9.70 -19.63
N ARG A 148 4.18 10.15 -20.58
CA ARG A 148 4.25 9.54 -21.90
C ARG A 148 4.82 8.11 -21.84
N ALA A 149 5.86 7.91 -21.03
CA ALA A 149 6.42 6.57 -20.79
C ALA A 149 5.40 5.63 -20.13
N GLU A 150 4.68 6.12 -19.13
CA GLU A 150 3.63 5.34 -18.48
C GLU A 150 2.47 5.01 -19.42
N ARG A 151 2.04 5.95 -20.25
CA ARG A 151 1.02 5.71 -21.28
C ARG A 151 1.46 4.64 -22.28
N HIS A 152 2.75 4.58 -22.60
CA HIS A 152 3.30 3.51 -23.43
C HIS A 152 3.17 2.15 -22.72
N ILE A 153 3.54 2.07 -21.44
CA ILE A 153 3.39 0.84 -20.63
C ILE A 153 1.92 0.43 -20.54
N LEU A 154 1.02 1.36 -20.25
CA LEU A 154 -0.43 1.07 -20.16
C LEU A 154 -0.99 0.44 -21.44
N ARG A 155 -0.55 0.90 -22.61
CA ARG A 155 -0.96 0.32 -23.90
C ARG A 155 -0.40 -1.08 -24.16
N GLN A 156 0.69 -1.44 -23.51
CA GLN A 156 1.37 -2.74 -23.63
C GLN A 156 0.99 -3.72 -22.51
N SER A 157 0.29 -3.23 -21.50
CA SER A 157 -0.17 -4.04 -20.38
C SER A 157 -1.50 -4.72 -20.69
N ALA A 158 -1.60 -5.97 -20.32
CA ALA A 158 -2.85 -6.72 -20.40
C ALA A 158 -3.87 -6.30 -19.33
N LEU A 159 -3.36 -5.75 -18.20
CA LEU A 159 -4.15 -5.31 -17.08
C LEU A 159 -3.43 -4.20 -16.31
N LEU A 160 -4.17 -3.18 -15.91
CA LEU A 160 -3.77 -2.24 -14.86
C LEU A 160 -4.36 -2.71 -13.54
N VAL A 161 -3.52 -2.82 -12.51
CA VAL A 161 -3.97 -3.07 -11.13
C VAL A 161 -3.70 -1.83 -10.29
N VAL A 162 -4.71 -1.34 -9.59
CA VAL A 162 -4.60 -0.18 -8.70
C VAL A 162 -4.97 -0.57 -7.27
N SER A 163 -4.37 0.11 -6.29
CA SER A 163 -4.67 -0.09 -4.86
C SER A 163 -5.77 0.82 -4.34
N SER A 164 -6.20 1.79 -5.15
CA SER A 164 -7.25 2.74 -4.79
C SER A 164 -8.09 3.12 -6.01
N PRO A 165 -9.42 3.22 -5.90
CA PRO A 165 -10.27 3.73 -6.98
C PRO A 165 -9.94 5.19 -7.34
N GLY A 166 -9.51 5.99 -6.36
CA GLY A 166 -9.12 7.38 -6.59
C GLY A 166 -7.98 7.55 -7.60
N PHE A 167 -7.15 6.53 -7.83
CA PHE A 167 -6.13 6.57 -8.87
C PHE A 167 -6.75 6.51 -10.28
N VAL A 168 -7.81 5.71 -10.45
CA VAL A 168 -8.53 5.65 -11.72
C VAL A 168 -9.29 6.94 -11.97
N GLU A 169 -10.01 7.41 -10.97
CA GLU A 169 -10.88 8.59 -11.03
C GLU A 169 -10.08 9.88 -11.32
N ASN A 170 -8.93 10.05 -10.69
CA ASN A 170 -8.20 11.31 -10.72
C ASN A 170 -6.95 11.32 -11.59
N TYR A 171 -6.42 10.13 -11.94
CA TYR A 171 -5.18 10.08 -12.70
C TYR A 171 -5.26 9.19 -13.96
N PHE A 172 -5.53 7.89 -13.83
CA PHE A 172 -5.50 7.01 -15.00
C PHE A 172 -6.59 7.34 -16.02
N GLY A 173 -7.79 7.71 -15.59
CA GLY A 173 -8.88 8.17 -16.47
C GLY A 173 -8.56 9.51 -17.10
N PRO A 174 -8.53 10.61 -16.34
CA PRO A 174 -8.43 11.96 -16.89
C PRO A 174 -7.05 12.33 -17.43
N VAL A 175 -5.95 11.88 -16.79
CA VAL A 175 -4.59 12.29 -17.16
C VAL A 175 -3.95 11.35 -18.17
N GLN A 176 -4.11 10.03 -17.99
CA GLN A 176 -3.55 9.02 -18.89
C GLN A 176 -4.49 8.61 -20.01
N ASN A 177 -5.78 8.95 -19.93
CA ASN A 177 -6.84 8.51 -20.84
C ASN A 177 -6.85 6.97 -20.99
N HIS A 178 -6.64 6.27 -19.89
CA HIS A 178 -6.66 4.81 -19.87
C HIS A 178 -8.09 4.29 -19.97
N ARG A 179 -8.33 3.35 -20.90
CA ARG A 179 -9.63 2.71 -21.14
C ARG A 179 -9.51 1.18 -21.18
N GLY A 180 -8.32 0.67 -20.90
CA GLY A 180 -8.04 -0.76 -20.88
C GLY A 180 -8.56 -1.46 -19.63
N PRO A 181 -8.39 -2.79 -19.57
CA PRO A 181 -8.75 -3.57 -18.38
C PRO A 181 -8.09 -3.03 -17.13
N THR A 182 -8.88 -2.86 -16.08
CA THR A 182 -8.42 -2.34 -14.79
C THR A 182 -9.04 -3.16 -13.66
N ALA A 183 -8.24 -3.51 -12.66
CA ALA A 183 -8.68 -4.19 -11.46
C ALA A 183 -8.26 -3.43 -10.21
N LEU A 184 -9.14 -3.42 -9.20
CA LEU A 184 -8.85 -2.92 -7.88
C LEU A 184 -8.34 -4.09 -7.00
N VAL A 185 -7.11 -3.96 -6.49
CA VAL A 185 -6.54 -4.87 -5.49
C VAL A 185 -6.00 -4.05 -4.34
N GLU A 186 -6.81 -3.84 -3.36
CA GLU A 186 -6.51 -3.02 -2.19
C GLU A 186 -5.33 -3.59 -1.39
N ASN A 187 -4.62 -2.71 -0.69
CA ASN A 187 -3.44 -3.08 0.06
C ASN A 187 -3.78 -3.54 1.49
N LYS A 188 -4.75 -4.48 1.60
CA LYS A 188 -5.20 -5.07 2.86
C LYS A 188 -4.08 -5.82 3.58
N LEU A 189 -4.28 -6.14 4.85
CA LEU A 189 -3.38 -6.99 5.65
C LEU A 189 -3.19 -8.36 5.01
N TRP A 190 -1.99 -8.92 5.14
CA TRP A 190 -1.74 -10.33 4.89
C TRP A 190 -1.36 -11.01 6.22
N LEU A 191 -2.19 -11.89 6.71
CA LEU A 191 -2.00 -12.60 7.98
C LEU A 191 -1.70 -14.10 7.77
N GLY A 192 -1.39 -14.50 6.54
CA GLY A 192 -1.19 -15.90 6.17
C GLY A 192 -2.49 -16.58 5.73
N LEU A 193 -2.40 -17.85 5.35
CA LEU A 193 -3.57 -18.68 4.97
C LEU A 193 -4.27 -19.29 6.17
N ASP A 194 -3.55 -19.43 7.29
CA ASP A 194 -4.10 -20.00 8.53
C ASP A 194 -4.69 -18.87 9.40
N PRO A 195 -6.02 -18.76 9.50
CA PRO A 195 -6.64 -17.78 10.37
C PRO A 195 -6.29 -17.95 11.84
N ALA A 196 -5.90 -19.18 12.27
CA ALA A 196 -5.50 -19.46 13.65
C ALA A 196 -4.10 -18.91 13.96
N ALA A 197 -3.25 -18.71 12.95
CA ALA A 197 -1.94 -18.07 13.11
C ALA A 197 -2.03 -16.53 13.07
N ALA A 198 -3.19 -15.97 12.74
CA ALA A 198 -3.38 -14.53 12.74
C ALA A 198 -3.31 -13.97 14.18
N PRO A 199 -2.67 -12.80 14.39
CA PRO A 199 -2.72 -12.14 15.68
C PRO A 199 -4.16 -11.95 16.13
N PRO A 200 -4.50 -12.24 17.41
CA PRO A 200 -5.85 -12.07 17.88
C PRO A 200 -6.27 -10.60 17.78
N ARG A 201 -7.53 -10.38 17.38
CA ARG A 201 -8.09 -9.03 17.42
C ARG A 201 -8.14 -8.55 18.88
N PRO A 202 -7.80 -7.29 19.17
CA PRO A 202 -7.86 -6.78 20.55
C PRO A 202 -9.27 -6.89 21.12
N ALA A 203 -9.38 -7.28 22.38
CA ALA A 203 -10.65 -7.17 23.10
C ALA A 203 -11.02 -5.69 23.24
N GLY A 204 -12.18 -5.31 22.70
CA GLY A 204 -12.69 -3.94 22.73
C GLY A 204 -13.43 -3.67 24.04
N GLY A 205 -12.79 -3.11 25.07
CA GLY A 205 -13.42 -2.60 26.28
C GLY A 205 -13.41 -1.08 26.36
N PRO A 206 -14.31 -0.46 27.16
CA PRO A 206 -14.20 0.96 27.49
C PRO A 206 -12.89 1.21 28.27
N ARG A 207 -12.32 2.40 28.09
CA ARG A 207 -11.09 2.83 28.78
C ARG A 207 -11.38 4.16 29.49
N PRO A 208 -12.12 4.14 30.63
CA PRO A 208 -12.72 5.35 31.17
C PRO A 208 -11.72 6.34 31.77
N ASP A 209 -10.66 5.94 32.40
CA ASP A 209 -9.93 6.82 33.34
C ASP A 209 -8.52 7.25 32.86
N ARG A 210 -8.33 7.46 31.56
CA ARG A 210 -7.07 7.93 31.00
C ARG A 210 -7.27 8.95 29.88
N PRO A 211 -6.24 9.77 29.56
CA PRO A 211 -6.29 10.66 28.40
C PRO A 211 -6.63 9.94 27.11
N LEU A 212 -7.38 10.61 26.21
CA LEU A 212 -7.62 10.10 24.86
C LEU A 212 -6.27 9.89 24.15
N THR A 213 -6.08 8.74 23.52
CA THR A 213 -4.84 8.45 22.81
C THR A 213 -5.08 8.42 21.30
N ILE A 214 -4.42 9.32 20.55
CA ILE A 214 -4.38 9.27 19.09
C ILE A 214 -3.02 8.77 18.61
N GLY A 215 -3.00 7.83 17.66
CA GLY A 215 -1.79 7.25 17.11
C GLY A 215 -1.48 7.71 15.67
N LEU A 216 -0.20 7.88 15.34
CA LEU A 216 0.32 7.83 13.99
C LEU A 216 1.19 6.57 13.85
N ILE A 217 0.67 5.53 13.18
CA ILE A 217 1.27 4.20 13.14
C ILE A 217 1.79 3.90 11.73
N GLY A 218 2.98 3.30 11.63
CA GLY A 218 3.65 2.92 10.39
C GLY A 218 4.81 3.83 10.01
N SER A 219 4.95 4.18 8.74
CA SER A 219 6.03 5.05 8.26
C SER A 219 5.80 6.50 8.68
N ILE A 220 6.70 7.04 9.49
CA ILE A 220 6.71 8.45 9.93
C ILE A 220 7.59 9.22 8.97
N ARG A 221 7.01 9.72 7.87
CA ARG A 221 7.72 10.38 6.76
C ARG A 221 7.09 11.71 6.33
N CYS A 222 5.97 12.09 6.90
CA CYS A 222 5.22 13.27 6.49
C CYS A 222 5.33 14.36 7.56
N GLN A 223 6.16 15.39 7.33
CA GLN A 223 6.32 16.52 8.23
C GLN A 223 4.97 17.18 8.56
N LYS A 224 4.11 17.40 7.55
CA LYS A 224 2.79 18.04 7.75
C LYS A 224 1.91 17.27 8.73
N SER A 225 1.91 15.92 8.66
CA SER A 225 1.14 15.09 9.61
C SER A 225 1.73 15.13 11.02
N VAL A 226 3.06 15.17 11.13
CA VAL A 226 3.74 15.30 12.43
C VAL A 226 3.44 16.65 13.05
N ASP A 227 3.61 17.74 12.31
CA ASP A 227 3.37 19.11 12.80
C ASP A 227 1.92 19.32 13.23
N LEU A 228 0.98 18.82 12.42
CA LEU A 228 -0.46 18.88 12.75
C LEU A 228 -0.75 18.18 14.08
N LEU A 229 -0.25 16.96 14.26
CA LEU A 229 -0.53 16.18 15.46
C LEU A 229 0.18 16.73 16.70
N LEU A 230 1.39 17.29 16.56
CA LEU A 230 2.09 17.96 17.64
C LEU A 230 1.35 19.23 18.08
N ALA A 231 0.83 20.02 17.13
CA ALA A 231 0.02 21.20 17.46
C ALA A 231 -1.27 20.84 18.20
N VAL A 232 -1.92 19.71 17.84
CA VAL A 232 -3.07 19.18 18.58
C VAL A 232 -2.68 18.75 19.98
N ALA A 233 -1.54 18.07 20.14
CA ALA A 233 -1.03 17.65 21.45
C ALA A 233 -0.72 18.86 22.36
N ASP A 234 -0.12 19.91 21.80
CA ASP A 234 0.13 21.16 22.52
C ASP A 234 -1.16 21.85 22.98
N ARG A 235 -2.17 21.90 22.10
CA ARG A 235 -3.46 22.54 22.41
C ARG A 235 -4.25 21.79 23.48
N LEU A 236 -4.26 20.45 23.45
CA LEU A 236 -5.06 19.63 24.38
C LEU A 236 -4.30 19.27 25.66
N GLY A 237 -2.97 19.42 25.68
CA GLY A 237 -2.14 19.16 26.84
C GLY A 237 -2.38 17.76 27.44
N PRO A 238 -2.55 17.66 28.77
CA PRO A 238 -2.70 16.36 29.46
C PRO A 238 -4.00 15.61 29.12
N ALA A 239 -4.97 16.23 28.44
CA ALA A 239 -6.20 15.56 28.01
C ALA A 239 -6.00 14.63 26.82
N LEU A 240 -4.88 14.76 26.09
CA LEU A 240 -4.52 13.95 24.95
C LEU A 240 -3.15 13.31 25.12
N GLN A 241 -3.04 12.03 24.81
CA GLN A 241 -1.78 11.34 24.55
C GLN A 241 -1.59 11.16 23.06
N LEU A 242 -0.50 11.67 22.49
CA LEU A 242 -0.09 11.44 21.11
C LEU A 242 0.95 10.32 21.07
N ARG A 243 0.70 9.28 20.26
CA ARG A 243 1.60 8.14 20.13
C ARG A 243 2.07 7.99 18.69
N PHE A 244 3.38 8.09 18.47
CA PHE A 244 4.04 7.69 17.24
C PHE A 244 4.55 6.26 17.37
N SER A 245 4.28 5.39 16.37
CA SER A 245 4.80 4.01 16.37
C SER A 245 5.21 3.65 14.94
N GLY A 246 6.46 3.22 14.78
CA GLY A 246 6.98 2.79 13.49
C GLY A 246 8.29 3.43 13.06
N GLN A 247 8.65 3.21 11.80
CA GLN A 247 9.91 3.66 11.21
C GLN A 247 9.90 5.17 10.97
N LEU A 248 10.81 5.87 11.64
CA LEU A 248 11.10 7.28 11.35
C LEU A 248 12.00 7.41 10.12
N HIS A 249 11.68 8.37 9.26
CA HIS A 249 12.50 8.77 8.11
C HIS A 249 13.10 10.16 8.37
N ASP A 250 14.26 10.20 9.02
CA ASP A 250 14.92 11.45 9.47
C ASP A 250 15.17 12.45 8.33
N HIS A 251 15.40 11.96 7.11
CA HIS A 251 15.57 12.81 5.94
C HIS A 251 14.28 13.53 5.49
N ALA A 252 13.13 13.09 5.97
CA ALA A 252 11.81 13.60 5.59
C ALA A 252 11.08 14.32 6.73
N VAL A 253 11.50 14.06 7.99
CA VAL A 253 10.91 14.68 9.18
C VAL A 253 12.06 15.24 10.04
N SER A 254 12.16 16.55 10.08
CA SER A 254 13.21 17.26 10.82
C SER A 254 12.79 17.53 12.27
N GLY A 255 13.76 17.49 13.20
CA GLY A 255 13.55 17.85 14.61
C GLY A 255 12.62 16.94 15.39
N PHE A 256 12.28 15.75 14.87
CA PHE A 256 11.30 14.84 15.46
C PHE A 256 11.62 14.45 16.91
N HIS A 257 12.85 13.98 17.16
CA HIS A 257 13.26 13.54 18.51
C HIS A 257 13.17 14.66 19.53
N GLN A 258 13.61 15.87 19.14
CA GLN A 258 13.55 17.03 20.01
C GLN A 258 12.09 17.44 20.28
N ALA A 259 11.23 17.41 19.24
CA ALA A 259 9.83 17.75 19.38
C ALA A 259 9.06 16.77 20.28
N VAL A 260 9.37 15.47 20.19
CA VAL A 260 8.82 14.45 21.10
C VAL A 260 9.32 14.63 22.52
N ALA A 261 10.64 14.80 22.72
CA ALA A 261 11.24 14.94 24.04
C ALA A 261 10.81 16.22 24.80
N ALA A 262 10.33 17.23 24.10
CA ALA A 262 9.85 18.48 24.69
C ALA A 262 8.40 18.41 25.25
N ARG A 263 7.73 17.27 25.14
CA ARG A 263 6.31 17.12 25.48
C ARG A 263 6.03 15.87 26.29
N ASP A 264 5.44 16.02 27.48
CA ASP A 264 5.11 14.89 28.37
C ASP A 264 3.94 14.04 27.86
N ASN A 265 3.11 14.61 26.97
CA ASN A 265 1.96 13.93 26.37
C ASN A 265 2.21 13.40 24.96
N VAL A 266 3.47 13.29 24.54
CA VAL A 266 3.87 12.75 23.25
C VAL A 266 4.93 11.67 23.43
N GLU A 267 4.72 10.52 22.81
CA GLU A 267 5.70 9.42 22.85
C GLU A 267 6.00 8.85 21.46
N TRP A 268 7.19 8.36 21.27
CA TRP A 268 7.56 7.51 20.13
C TRP A 268 8.00 6.15 20.63
N THR A 269 7.28 5.11 20.23
CA THR A 269 7.55 3.73 20.68
C THR A 269 8.58 2.99 19.81
N GLY A 270 9.11 3.64 18.79
CA GLY A 270 10.06 3.03 17.85
C GLY A 270 9.42 2.12 16.81
N PRO A 271 10.25 1.47 15.98
CA PRO A 271 9.84 0.44 15.03
C PRO A 271 9.21 -0.76 15.73
N TYR A 272 8.39 -1.53 14.99
CA TYR A 272 7.69 -2.71 15.49
C TYR A 272 7.72 -3.87 14.49
N ALA A 273 7.53 -5.09 14.98
CA ALA A 273 7.43 -6.28 14.15
C ALA A 273 6.05 -6.36 13.48
N TYR A 274 6.03 -6.43 12.15
CA TYR A 274 4.82 -6.52 11.36
C TYR A 274 4.62 -7.95 10.83
N PRO A 275 3.43 -8.54 10.94
CA PRO A 275 2.19 -8.02 11.52
C PRO A 275 2.02 -8.31 13.03
N GLN A 276 2.98 -8.94 13.68
CA GLN A 276 2.86 -9.53 15.03
C GLN A 276 2.48 -8.51 16.12
N ASP A 277 3.06 -7.30 16.04
CA ASP A 277 2.84 -6.25 17.03
C ASP A 277 1.59 -5.39 16.80
N LEU A 278 0.92 -5.53 15.65
CA LEU A 278 -0.20 -4.65 15.27
C LEU A 278 -1.28 -4.59 16.37
N ALA A 279 -1.73 -5.75 16.87
CA ALA A 279 -2.77 -5.80 17.89
C ALA A 279 -2.38 -5.03 19.15
N ARG A 280 -1.12 -5.17 19.61
CA ARG A 280 -0.59 -4.48 20.80
C ARG A 280 -0.52 -2.96 20.59
N ILE A 281 -0.02 -2.52 19.43
CA ILE A 281 0.20 -1.10 19.12
C ILE A 281 -1.14 -0.39 18.97
N TYR A 282 -2.07 -0.93 18.18
CA TYR A 282 -3.39 -0.34 17.99
C TYR A 282 -4.25 -0.46 19.26
N ALA A 283 -4.06 -1.50 20.08
CA ALA A 283 -4.68 -1.58 21.39
C ALA A 283 -4.28 -0.44 22.33
N GLY A 284 -3.12 0.16 22.13
CA GLY A 284 -2.67 1.34 22.88
C GLY A 284 -3.32 2.66 22.43
N CYS A 285 -4.05 2.68 21.31
CA CYS A 285 -4.67 3.89 20.76
C CYS A 285 -6.20 3.81 20.83
N ASP A 286 -6.84 4.95 21.03
CA ASP A 286 -8.29 5.10 20.93
C ASP A 286 -8.72 5.45 19.49
N LEU A 287 -7.89 6.22 18.82
CA LEU A 287 -8.03 6.65 17.45
C LEU A 287 -6.68 6.55 16.72
N VAL A 288 -6.69 6.49 15.41
CA VAL A 288 -5.48 6.60 14.59
C VAL A 288 -5.67 7.67 13.52
N TRP A 289 -4.66 8.53 13.35
CA TRP A 289 -4.59 9.44 12.21
C TRP A 289 -4.23 8.64 10.96
N ALA A 290 -5.20 8.44 10.09
CA ALA A 290 -5.03 7.62 8.90
C ALA A 290 -4.68 8.43 7.65
N GLN A 291 -4.95 9.74 7.64
CA GLN A 291 -4.69 10.59 6.47
C GLN A 291 -3.19 10.69 6.17
N ASP A 292 -2.83 10.47 4.92
CA ASP A 292 -1.53 10.84 4.38
C ASP A 292 -1.58 12.30 3.90
N LEU A 293 -0.56 13.11 4.23
CA LEU A 293 -0.45 14.50 3.78
C LEU A 293 0.85 14.76 2.99
N TRP A 294 1.61 13.70 2.67
CA TRP A 294 2.91 13.82 1.97
C TRP A 294 2.79 14.51 0.62
N GLN A 295 1.78 14.13 -0.16
CA GLN A 295 1.45 14.72 -1.45
C GLN A 295 -0.02 15.17 -1.46
N ALA A 296 -0.37 15.99 -0.46
CA ALA A 296 -1.71 16.58 -0.38
C ALA A 296 -2.05 17.37 -1.66
N GLY A 297 -3.27 17.30 -2.11
CA GLY A 297 -3.74 17.82 -3.39
C GLY A 297 -3.56 16.86 -4.58
N THR A 298 -2.86 15.72 -4.37
CA THR A 298 -2.64 14.71 -5.41
C THR A 298 -2.67 13.30 -4.82
N ASN A 299 -1.61 12.53 -4.93
CA ASN A 299 -1.55 11.11 -4.53
C ASN A 299 -2.12 10.84 -3.12
N SER A 300 -1.81 11.69 -2.14
CA SER A 300 -2.30 11.53 -0.76
C SER A 300 -3.82 11.64 -0.63
N ASP A 301 -4.46 12.41 -1.52
CA ASP A 301 -5.92 12.56 -1.53
C ASP A 301 -6.62 11.41 -2.27
N TRP A 302 -5.88 10.68 -3.12
CA TRP A 302 -6.41 9.62 -3.97
C TRP A 302 -6.14 8.21 -3.45
N LEU A 303 -5.15 8.03 -2.56
CA LEU A 303 -4.76 6.73 -2.03
C LEU A 303 -5.69 6.20 -0.92
N LEU A 304 -5.60 4.89 -0.67
CA LEU A 304 -6.12 4.22 0.52
C LEU A 304 -4.92 3.71 1.34
N PRO A 305 -4.58 4.33 2.48
CA PRO A 305 -3.42 3.96 3.27
C PRO A 305 -3.63 2.63 4.00
N ASN A 306 -2.56 1.87 4.23
CA ASN A 306 -2.60 0.60 4.97
C ASN A 306 -3.26 0.76 6.34
N ARG A 307 -3.11 1.94 6.97
CA ARG A 307 -3.64 2.24 8.31
C ARG A 307 -5.14 2.01 8.43
N ILE A 308 -5.95 2.24 7.38
CA ILE A 308 -7.40 2.00 7.48
C ILE A 308 -7.71 0.51 7.64
N TYR A 309 -6.94 -0.37 7.01
CA TYR A 309 -7.11 -1.82 7.11
C TYR A 309 -6.55 -2.34 8.44
N GLU A 310 -5.36 -1.89 8.82
CA GLU A 310 -4.72 -2.27 10.08
C GLU A 310 -5.54 -1.81 11.28
N ALA A 311 -5.95 -0.56 11.29
CA ALA A 311 -6.80 0.03 12.32
C ALA A 311 -8.17 -0.66 12.38
N GLY A 312 -8.81 -0.87 11.24
CA GLY A 312 -10.08 -1.58 11.14
C GLY A 312 -10.01 -2.99 11.69
N TRP A 313 -8.97 -3.75 11.34
CA TRP A 313 -8.70 -5.08 11.89
C TRP A 313 -8.55 -5.05 13.41
N CYS A 314 -7.80 -4.08 13.93
CA CYS A 314 -7.54 -3.93 15.35
C CYS A 314 -8.68 -3.22 16.13
N GLY A 315 -9.77 -2.85 15.48
CA GLY A 315 -10.87 -2.14 16.09
C GLY A 315 -10.50 -0.73 16.59
N CYS A 316 -9.52 -0.06 15.97
CA CYS A 316 -9.11 1.31 16.30
C CYS A 316 -9.68 2.26 15.23
N PRO A 317 -10.69 3.09 15.54
CA PRO A 317 -11.32 3.93 14.52
C PRO A 317 -10.33 4.92 13.90
N PRO A 318 -10.18 4.94 12.55
CA PRO A 318 -9.36 5.93 11.86
C PRO A 318 -10.03 7.30 11.80
N VAL A 319 -9.19 8.35 11.78
CA VAL A 319 -9.57 9.72 11.50
C VAL A 319 -8.88 10.19 10.22
N ALA A 320 -9.61 10.78 9.29
CA ALA A 320 -9.08 11.33 8.05
C ALA A 320 -9.78 12.62 7.62
N VAL A 321 -9.36 13.18 6.49
CA VAL A 321 -9.95 14.38 5.87
C VAL A 321 -11.09 13.95 4.95
N ALA A 322 -12.25 14.60 5.06
CA ALA A 322 -13.50 14.20 4.40
C ALA A 322 -13.41 14.09 2.88
N ASP A 323 -12.81 15.08 2.21
CA ASP A 323 -12.78 15.17 0.74
C ASP A 323 -11.67 14.33 0.09
N THR A 324 -11.01 13.48 0.86
CA THR A 324 -10.03 12.51 0.32
C THR A 324 -10.66 11.15 0.06
N GLN A 325 -10.00 10.32 -0.73
CA GLN A 325 -10.45 8.94 -0.95
C GLN A 325 -10.53 8.16 0.37
N THR A 326 -9.57 8.40 1.27
CA THR A 326 -9.56 7.82 2.62
C THR A 326 -10.78 8.26 3.43
N GLY A 327 -11.08 9.56 3.44
CA GLY A 327 -12.24 10.10 4.15
C GLY A 327 -13.57 9.58 3.59
N ARG A 328 -13.73 9.59 2.26
CA ARG A 328 -14.92 9.03 1.59
C ARG A 328 -15.12 7.55 1.95
N ARG A 329 -14.05 6.76 1.95
CA ARG A 329 -14.09 5.33 2.35
C ARG A 329 -14.53 5.16 3.80
N ILE A 330 -13.98 5.96 4.72
CA ILE A 330 -14.32 5.92 6.14
C ILE A 330 -15.81 6.24 6.36
N VAL A 331 -16.33 7.25 5.67
CA VAL A 331 -17.76 7.64 5.78
C VAL A 331 -18.65 6.56 5.16
N ALA A 332 -18.37 6.14 3.93
CA ALA A 332 -19.21 5.19 3.20
C ALA A 332 -19.34 3.85 3.92
N GLU A 333 -18.30 3.42 4.61
CA GLU A 333 -18.27 2.11 5.30
C GLU A 333 -18.43 2.22 6.82
N GLY A 334 -18.53 3.42 7.38
CA GLY A 334 -18.67 3.62 8.82
C GLY A 334 -17.46 3.15 9.63
N LEU A 335 -16.23 3.27 9.07
CA LEU A 335 -15.01 2.77 9.67
C LEU A 335 -14.50 3.63 10.83
N GLY A 336 -14.84 4.92 10.87
CA GLY A 336 -14.30 5.86 11.83
C GLY A 336 -14.89 7.25 11.67
N PHE A 337 -14.02 8.25 11.65
CA PHE A 337 -14.41 9.65 11.69
C PHE A 337 -13.66 10.47 10.64
N VAL A 338 -14.25 11.61 10.28
CA VAL A 338 -13.63 12.57 9.37
C VAL A 338 -13.70 13.97 9.94
N ILE A 339 -12.71 14.78 9.60
CA ILE A 339 -12.70 16.23 9.78
C ILE A 339 -12.73 16.90 8.41
N GLU A 340 -13.18 18.13 8.35
CA GLU A 340 -13.37 18.86 7.09
C GLU A 340 -12.05 19.05 6.32
N ARG A 341 -11.00 19.46 7.02
CA ARG A 341 -9.65 19.64 6.47
C ARG A 341 -8.57 19.31 7.50
N ALA A 342 -7.33 19.12 7.03
CA ALA A 342 -6.17 18.86 7.88
C ALA A 342 -5.75 20.15 8.61
N ASP A 343 -6.41 20.44 9.71
CA ASP A 343 -6.26 21.63 10.51
C ASP A 343 -6.20 21.24 11.99
N PRO A 344 -5.20 21.70 12.77
CA PRO A 344 -5.04 21.29 14.16
C PRO A 344 -6.19 21.75 15.07
N ASP A 345 -6.80 22.90 14.80
CA ASP A 345 -7.91 23.39 15.59
C ASP A 345 -9.16 22.55 15.38
N LEU A 346 -9.47 22.23 14.12
CA LEU A 346 -10.60 21.34 13.80
C LEU A 346 -10.40 19.94 14.38
N LEU A 347 -9.18 19.39 14.35
CA LEU A 347 -8.91 18.08 14.92
C LEU A 347 -9.00 18.11 16.45
N ALA A 348 -8.48 19.15 17.11
CA ALA A 348 -8.56 19.32 18.56
C ALA A 348 -10.01 19.48 19.03
N ASP A 349 -10.80 20.31 18.35
CA ASP A 349 -12.22 20.52 18.66
C ASP A 349 -13.02 19.21 18.47
N PHE A 350 -12.76 18.47 17.38
CA PHE A 350 -13.36 17.16 17.15
C PHE A 350 -13.03 16.17 18.30
N LEU A 351 -11.77 16.07 18.70
CA LEU A 351 -11.33 15.16 19.75
C LEU A 351 -11.94 15.52 21.11
N THR A 352 -12.06 16.82 21.42
CA THR A 352 -12.66 17.31 22.66
C THR A 352 -14.16 17.02 22.71
N GLN A 353 -14.84 17.13 21.58
CA GLN A 353 -16.29 16.94 21.48
C GLN A 353 -16.70 15.48 21.24
N LEU A 354 -15.75 14.56 21.07
CA LEU A 354 -16.05 13.16 20.75
C LEU A 354 -16.56 12.43 22.00
N PRO A 355 -17.85 12.06 22.09
CA PRO A 355 -18.38 11.36 23.26
C PRO A 355 -17.79 9.94 23.36
N GLY A 356 -17.43 9.52 24.57
CA GLY A 356 -16.94 8.18 24.84
C GLY A 356 -17.82 7.05 24.28
N PRO A 357 -19.15 7.09 24.45
CA PRO A 357 -20.06 6.10 23.84
C PRO A 357 -19.98 6.04 22.30
N ARG A 358 -19.78 7.18 21.62
CA ARG A 358 -19.65 7.25 20.16
C ARG A 358 -18.35 6.58 19.71
N LEU A 359 -17.26 6.84 20.42
CA LEU A 359 -15.96 6.21 20.18
C LEU A 359 -16.03 4.70 20.41
N HIS A 360 -16.61 4.27 21.54
CA HIS A 360 -16.80 2.86 21.86
C HIS A 360 -17.67 2.15 20.81
N GLY A 361 -18.78 2.76 20.40
CA GLY A 361 -19.66 2.22 19.34
C GLY A 361 -18.94 2.07 18.01
N ALA A 362 -18.07 3.01 17.62
CA ALA A 362 -17.25 2.90 16.41
C ALA A 362 -16.29 1.70 16.50
N ARG A 363 -15.62 1.53 17.64
CA ARG A 363 -14.75 0.38 17.92
C ARG A 363 -15.48 -0.96 17.80
N GLN A 364 -16.66 -1.08 18.41
CA GLN A 364 -17.47 -2.31 18.37
C GLN A 364 -17.92 -2.62 16.93
N ARG A 365 -18.32 -1.62 16.15
CA ARG A 365 -18.68 -1.82 14.74
C ARG A 365 -17.51 -2.37 13.93
N LEU A 366 -16.29 -1.84 14.11
CA LEU A 366 -15.09 -2.36 13.42
C LEU A 366 -14.82 -3.82 13.80
N LEU A 367 -14.89 -4.17 15.09
CA LEU A 367 -14.64 -5.52 15.56
C LEU A 367 -15.71 -6.53 15.10
N ALA A 368 -16.94 -6.07 14.86
CA ALA A 368 -18.02 -6.90 14.32
C ALA A 368 -17.92 -7.14 12.81
N ARG A 369 -17.11 -6.37 12.07
CA ARG A 369 -16.96 -6.54 10.62
C ARG A 369 -16.23 -7.85 10.27
N PRO A 370 -16.54 -8.46 9.13
CA PRO A 370 -15.83 -9.66 8.69
C PRO A 370 -14.35 -9.39 8.43
N ALA A 371 -13.51 -10.38 8.64
CA ALA A 371 -12.07 -10.29 8.41
C ALA A 371 -11.73 -9.85 6.97
N SER A 372 -12.53 -10.29 5.99
CA SER A 372 -12.36 -9.98 4.56
C SER A 372 -12.38 -8.49 4.22
N ASP A 373 -12.94 -7.65 5.09
CA ASP A 373 -12.92 -6.19 4.89
C ASP A 373 -11.51 -5.61 5.06
N PHE A 374 -10.70 -6.24 5.90
CA PHE A 374 -9.38 -5.72 6.31
C PHE A 374 -8.21 -6.62 5.91
N VAL A 375 -8.47 -7.93 5.80
CA VAL A 375 -7.45 -8.94 5.50
C VAL A 375 -7.58 -9.41 4.06
N LEU A 376 -6.45 -9.46 3.37
CA LEU A 376 -6.37 -9.93 2.00
C LEU A 376 -6.71 -11.42 1.94
N SER A 377 -7.68 -11.76 1.12
CA SER A 377 -8.05 -13.14 0.80
C SER A 377 -7.48 -13.56 -0.56
N PRO A 378 -7.35 -14.86 -0.83
CA PRO A 378 -7.02 -15.33 -2.18
C PRO A 378 -7.96 -14.80 -3.26
N GLY A 379 -9.24 -14.58 -2.94
CA GLY A 379 -10.22 -14.01 -3.86
C GLY A 379 -9.88 -12.59 -4.32
N ASP A 380 -9.29 -11.77 -3.46
CA ASP A 380 -8.92 -10.39 -3.78
C ASP A 380 -7.81 -10.31 -4.85
N LEU A 381 -7.00 -11.38 -5.02
CA LEU A 381 -5.89 -11.41 -5.99
C LEU A 381 -6.27 -12.02 -7.35
N ARG A 382 -7.38 -12.74 -7.43
CA ARG A 382 -7.81 -13.37 -8.69
C ARG A 382 -7.83 -12.42 -9.87
N PRO A 383 -8.32 -11.17 -9.73
CA PRO A 383 -8.31 -10.22 -10.83
C PRO A 383 -6.93 -9.96 -11.43
N MET A 384 -5.85 -10.04 -10.63
CA MET A 384 -4.49 -9.88 -11.14
C MET A 384 -4.06 -10.97 -12.11
N LEU A 385 -4.63 -12.17 -11.99
CA LEU A 385 -4.31 -13.34 -12.82
C LEU A 385 -5.27 -13.51 -14.01
N ALA A 386 -6.29 -12.64 -14.13
CA ALA A 386 -7.28 -12.67 -15.20
C ALA A 386 -6.68 -12.80 -16.62
N PRO A 387 -5.56 -12.13 -16.98
CA PRO A 387 -4.98 -12.22 -18.33
C PRO A 387 -4.54 -13.63 -18.75
N VAL A 388 -4.37 -14.56 -17.82
CA VAL A 388 -3.86 -15.92 -18.11
C VAL A 388 -4.84 -17.03 -17.72
N MET A 389 -5.88 -16.71 -16.96
CA MET A 389 -6.80 -17.71 -16.42
C MET A 389 -8.01 -17.97 -17.31
N GLY A 390 -8.23 -17.16 -18.35
CA GLY A 390 -9.39 -17.32 -19.25
C GLY A 390 -10.67 -17.34 -18.45
N PHE A 391 -11.00 -16.25 -17.76
CA PHE A 391 -12.31 -16.16 -17.11
C PHE A 391 -13.38 -16.07 -18.20
N ASP A 392 -14.26 -17.06 -18.28
CA ASP A 392 -15.56 -16.88 -18.89
C ASP A 392 -16.23 -15.69 -18.18
N ASP A 393 -16.72 -14.72 -18.96
CA ASP A 393 -17.36 -13.47 -18.50
C ASP A 393 -18.58 -13.70 -17.55
N ALA A 394 -18.96 -14.92 -17.27
CA ALA A 394 -20.09 -15.31 -16.43
C ALA A 394 -19.88 -15.14 -14.92
N GLY A 395 -18.72 -14.67 -14.46
CA GLY A 395 -18.38 -14.45 -13.04
C GLY A 395 -18.10 -13.00 -12.66
N PHE A 396 -18.13 -12.08 -13.60
CA PHE A 396 -17.85 -10.66 -13.38
C PHE A 396 -19.13 -9.82 -13.32
N ASP A 397 -20.17 -10.36 -12.63
CA ASP A 397 -21.34 -9.56 -12.30
C ASP A 397 -20.95 -8.53 -11.21
N GLY A 398 -20.82 -7.30 -11.62
CA GLY A 398 -21.16 -6.13 -10.83
C GLY A 398 -20.10 -5.46 -9.99
N ALA A 399 -18.79 -5.73 -10.14
CA ALA A 399 -17.77 -4.87 -9.50
C ALA A 399 -16.95 -4.05 -10.50
N ALA A 400 -17.24 -4.11 -11.79
CA ALA A 400 -16.95 -3.00 -12.69
C ALA A 400 -17.99 -1.91 -12.40
N THR A 401 -17.82 -1.23 -11.28
CA THR A 401 -18.53 0.02 -11.04
C THR A 401 -18.27 0.88 -12.26
N LYS A 402 -19.32 1.11 -13.05
CA LYS A 402 -19.34 2.25 -13.97
C LYS A 402 -19.01 3.47 -13.11
N VAL A 403 -17.75 3.92 -13.17
CA VAL A 403 -17.30 5.22 -12.71
C VAL A 403 -17.52 6.20 -13.86
#